data_d0671e49de7c17f4b5e1c037ac6f4e81
#
_entry.id   d0671e49de7c17f4b5e1c037ac6f4e81
#
_cell.length_a   1.000
_cell.length_b   1.000
_cell.length_c   1.000
_cell.angle_alpha   90.00
_cell.angle_beta   90.00
_cell.angle_gamma   90.00
#
_symmetry.space_group_name_H-M   'P 1'
#
loop_
_entity.id
_entity.type
_entity.pdbx_description
1 polymer ?
#
loop_
_entity_poly.entity_id
_entity_poly.type
_entity_poly.pdbx_seq_one_letter_code
_entity_poly.pdbx_strand_id
1 'polypeptide(L)'
;MQSIKQKKGFEQRTSCSKTILGIVGSPRRGANTETLVDSVLAGASENGATTTKVILSELRIAPCRACNKCQRDGSCIHEDDMGALVELMEKNDIWVFGTPIFWWGPSAQFKAFVDRWYGIDQRIFQGKQIILTIPMGGRDAHYARHTVGMFKDICNYLGMECLEVVVAPGMTGLRSAQENFRLLRTAKDAGATAANHE
;
A
#
# COMPACT_ATOMS: atom_id res chain seq x y z
N MET A 1 -58.21 -26.23 0.52
CA MET A 1 -56.76 -26.52 0.46
C MET A 1 -56.03 -25.30 -0.12
N GLN A 2 -55.53 -24.44 0.74
CA GLN A 2 -54.79 -23.24 0.33
C GLN A 2 -53.29 -23.52 0.43
N SER A 3 -52.62 -23.43 -0.72
CA SER A 3 -51.17 -23.63 -0.84
C SER A 3 -50.41 -22.39 -0.37
N ILE A 4 -49.65 -22.51 0.68
CA ILE A 4 -48.77 -21.46 1.22
C ILE A 4 -47.52 -21.43 0.37
N LYS A 5 -47.33 -20.40 -0.45
CA LYS A 5 -46.06 -20.11 -1.13
C LYS A 5 -45.08 -19.53 -0.12
N GLN A 6 -44.09 -20.31 0.27
CA GLN A 6 -42.90 -19.81 0.99
C GLN A 6 -42.09 -18.90 0.08
N LYS A 7 -42.01 -17.61 0.43
CA LYS A 7 -41.04 -16.69 -0.11
C LYS A 7 -39.68 -17.06 0.48
N LYS A 8 -38.75 -17.58 -0.34
CA LYS A 8 -37.33 -17.68 0.01
C LYS A 8 -36.82 -16.25 0.17
N GLY A 9 -36.45 -15.91 1.41
CA GLY A 9 -35.72 -14.69 1.72
C GLY A 9 -34.37 -14.76 1.02
N PHE A 10 -34.06 -13.73 0.27
CA PHE A 10 -32.75 -13.46 -0.28
C PHE A 10 -31.88 -13.02 0.91
N GLU A 11 -31.09 -13.94 1.47
CA GLU A 11 -30.07 -13.60 2.45
C GLU A 11 -29.07 -12.66 1.77
N GLN A 12 -29.12 -11.38 2.15
CA GLN A 12 -28.08 -10.43 1.80
C GLN A 12 -26.78 -10.96 2.43
N ARG A 13 -25.85 -11.42 1.60
CA ARG A 13 -24.45 -11.59 1.99
C ARG A 13 -24.01 -10.23 2.53
N THR A 14 -23.77 -10.15 3.84
CA THR A 14 -23.03 -9.05 4.43
C THR A 14 -21.63 -9.06 3.80
N SER A 15 -21.39 -8.18 2.84
CA SER A 15 -20.06 -7.97 2.28
C SER A 15 -19.16 -7.52 3.44
N CYS A 16 -18.20 -8.34 3.83
CA CYS A 16 -17.17 -7.91 4.76
C CYS A 16 -16.46 -6.70 4.12
N SER A 17 -16.51 -5.54 4.78
CA SER A 17 -15.89 -4.34 4.23
C SER A 17 -14.38 -4.58 4.12
N LYS A 18 -13.78 -4.22 2.98
CA LYS A 18 -12.31 -4.31 2.77
C LYS A 18 -11.57 -3.48 3.81
N THR A 19 -10.42 -3.97 4.22
CA THR A 19 -9.51 -3.25 5.11
C THR A 19 -8.27 -2.82 4.34
N ILE A 20 -7.90 -1.53 4.41
CA ILE A 20 -6.86 -0.93 3.58
C ILE A 20 -5.84 -0.20 4.44
N LEU A 21 -4.57 -0.56 4.31
CA LEU A 21 -3.45 0.06 5.01
C LEU A 21 -2.63 0.94 4.06
N GLY A 22 -2.60 2.25 4.33
CA GLY A 22 -1.71 3.18 3.67
C GLY A 22 -0.34 3.22 4.35
N ILE A 23 0.74 3.03 3.60
CA ILE A 23 2.13 3.09 4.08
C ILE A 23 2.88 4.18 3.33
N VAL A 24 3.19 5.27 4.05
CA VAL A 24 3.87 6.45 3.49
C VAL A 24 5.37 6.34 3.71
N GLY A 25 6.12 6.17 2.62
CA GLY A 25 7.58 6.05 2.62
C GLY A 25 8.35 7.35 2.42
N SER A 26 7.67 8.49 2.46
CA SER A 26 8.34 9.80 2.38
C SER A 26 8.80 10.29 3.75
N PRO A 27 10.01 10.84 3.86
CA PRO A 27 10.45 11.52 5.08
C PRO A 27 9.77 12.89 5.28
N ARG A 28 9.10 13.42 4.24
CA ARG A 28 8.44 14.73 4.28
C ARG A 28 6.98 14.58 4.65
N ARG A 29 6.59 15.14 5.81
CA ARG A 29 5.22 15.15 6.29
C ARG A 29 4.34 16.14 5.52
N GLY A 30 3.07 15.76 5.28
CA GLY A 30 2.10 16.60 4.58
C GLY A 30 2.49 16.94 3.14
N ALA A 31 3.42 16.19 2.53
CA ALA A 31 3.92 16.42 1.19
C ALA A 31 3.27 15.47 0.16
N ASN A 32 3.71 15.56 -1.09
CA ASN A 32 3.11 14.90 -2.26
C ASN A 32 2.79 13.41 -2.05
N THR A 33 3.70 12.65 -1.43
CA THR A 33 3.50 11.20 -1.22
C THR A 33 2.35 10.93 -0.25
N GLU A 34 2.34 11.61 0.87
CA GLU A 34 1.28 11.47 1.87
C GLU A 34 -0.07 11.91 1.30
N THR A 35 -0.10 13.01 0.57
CA THR A 35 -1.31 13.53 -0.11
C THR A 35 -1.90 12.49 -1.08
N LEU A 36 -1.08 11.80 -1.86
CA LEU A 36 -1.57 10.77 -2.79
C LEU A 36 -2.09 9.53 -2.06
N VAL A 37 -1.39 9.07 -1.03
CA VAL A 37 -1.87 7.97 -0.18
C VAL A 37 -3.20 8.34 0.48
N ASP A 38 -3.30 9.54 1.05
CA ASP A 38 -4.55 10.04 1.67
C ASP A 38 -5.70 10.09 0.65
N SER A 39 -5.43 10.47 -0.60
CA SER A 39 -6.45 10.49 -1.65
C SER A 39 -6.97 9.09 -1.99
N VAL A 40 -6.07 8.08 -2.07
CA VAL A 40 -6.47 6.68 -2.26
C VAL A 40 -7.32 6.20 -1.07
N LEU A 41 -6.86 6.45 0.16
CA LEU A 41 -7.58 6.04 1.36
C LEU A 41 -8.94 6.72 1.48
N ALA A 42 -9.05 8.00 1.10
CA ALA A 42 -10.32 8.72 1.08
C ALA A 42 -11.31 8.09 0.08
N GLY A 43 -10.84 7.76 -1.14
CA GLY A 43 -11.67 7.09 -2.13
C GLY A 43 -12.18 5.73 -1.64
N ALA A 44 -11.32 4.97 -0.99
CA ALA A 44 -11.68 3.69 -0.41
C ALA A 44 -12.69 3.83 0.74
N SER A 45 -12.45 4.76 1.66
CA SER A 45 -13.34 4.99 2.81
C SER A 45 -14.73 5.47 2.40
N GLU A 46 -14.82 6.34 1.39
CA GLU A 46 -16.11 6.79 0.83
C GLU A 46 -16.90 5.64 0.17
N ASN A 47 -16.22 4.55 -0.17
CA ASN A 47 -16.84 3.34 -0.72
C ASN A 47 -16.91 2.18 0.31
N GLY A 48 -16.88 2.51 1.59
CA GLY A 48 -17.18 1.59 2.68
C GLY A 48 -16.01 0.78 3.21
N ALA A 49 -14.76 0.99 2.71
CA ALA A 49 -13.58 0.33 3.26
C ALA A 49 -13.15 0.95 4.60
N THR A 50 -12.62 0.13 5.50
CA THR A 50 -11.93 0.60 6.70
C THR A 50 -10.48 0.91 6.37
N THR A 51 -10.01 2.12 6.69
CA THR A 51 -8.68 2.58 6.30
C THR A 51 -7.81 2.91 7.52
N THR A 52 -6.52 2.56 7.43
CA THR A 52 -5.49 2.92 8.41
C THR A 52 -4.28 3.49 7.67
N LYS A 53 -3.56 4.43 8.28
CA LYS A 53 -2.34 5.01 7.69
C LYS A 53 -1.17 4.91 8.65
N VAL A 54 -0.01 4.57 8.10
CA VAL A 54 1.29 4.55 8.79
C VAL A 54 2.31 5.35 8.00
N ILE A 55 3.20 6.05 8.70
CA ILE A 55 4.26 6.85 8.10
C ILE A 55 5.60 6.31 8.57
N LEU A 56 6.37 5.76 7.62
CA LEU A 56 7.62 5.04 7.93
C LEU A 56 8.67 5.93 8.62
N SER A 57 8.68 7.23 8.35
CA SER A 57 9.62 8.14 9.01
C SER A 57 9.31 8.39 10.49
N GLU A 58 8.17 7.96 10.99
CA GLU A 58 7.79 8.02 12.41
C GLU A 58 8.12 6.71 13.15
N LEU A 59 8.51 5.68 12.41
CA LEU A 59 8.85 4.37 12.94
C LEU A 59 10.37 4.17 12.98
N ARG A 60 10.82 3.40 13.95
CA ARG A 60 12.19 2.89 14.01
C ARG A 60 12.24 1.55 13.27
N ILE A 61 12.66 1.57 12.02
CA ILE A 61 12.86 0.37 11.20
C ILE A 61 14.32 0.37 10.74
N ALA A 62 15.15 -0.44 11.39
CA ALA A 62 16.54 -0.61 11.01
C ALA A 62 16.67 -1.41 9.70
N PRO A 63 17.61 -1.06 8.81
CA PRO A 63 17.88 -1.84 7.61
C PRO A 63 18.22 -3.31 7.92
N CYS A 64 17.85 -4.22 7.03
CA CYS A 64 18.19 -5.63 7.15
C CYS A 64 19.72 -5.80 7.17
N ARG A 65 20.26 -6.57 8.14
CA ARG A 65 21.70 -6.85 8.28
C ARG A 65 22.14 -8.12 7.57
N ALA A 66 21.26 -8.79 6.87
CA ALA A 66 21.52 -10.07 6.19
C ALA A 66 22.14 -11.15 7.11
N CYS A 67 21.83 -11.13 8.40
CA CYS A 67 22.40 -12.06 9.40
C CYS A 67 21.76 -13.45 9.38
N ASN A 68 20.72 -13.66 8.60
CA ASN A 68 19.97 -14.92 8.45
C ASN A 68 19.40 -15.51 9.75
N LYS A 69 19.31 -14.73 10.85
CA LYS A 69 18.71 -15.20 12.10
C LYS A 69 17.25 -15.64 11.88
N CYS A 70 16.47 -14.84 11.14
CA CYS A 70 15.07 -15.13 10.82
C CYS A 70 14.89 -16.44 10.05
N GLN A 71 15.84 -16.82 9.22
CA GLN A 71 15.81 -18.09 8.48
C GLN A 71 16.10 -19.31 9.36
N ARG A 72 16.86 -19.13 10.46
CA ARG A 72 17.20 -20.20 11.40
C ARG A 72 16.17 -20.31 12.53
N ASP A 73 15.80 -19.17 13.10
CA ASP A 73 15.07 -19.08 14.37
C ASP A 73 13.62 -18.59 14.19
N GLY A 74 13.21 -18.25 12.96
CA GLY A 74 11.88 -17.71 12.65
C GLY A 74 11.64 -16.28 13.14
N SER A 75 12.66 -15.60 13.69
CA SER A 75 12.51 -14.23 14.23
C SER A 75 13.64 -13.31 13.81
N CYS A 76 13.35 -12.04 13.58
CA CYS A 76 14.36 -11.03 13.27
C CYS A 76 15.21 -10.72 14.49
N ILE A 77 16.48 -10.33 14.25
CA ILE A 77 17.39 -9.85 15.31
C ILE A 77 17.01 -8.45 15.80
N HIS A 78 16.33 -7.66 14.95
CA HIS A 78 15.93 -6.31 15.32
C HIS A 78 14.64 -6.33 16.12
N GLU A 79 14.68 -5.71 17.29
CA GLU A 79 13.52 -5.42 18.15
C GLU A 79 13.13 -3.96 17.91
N ASP A 80 12.38 -3.72 16.83
CA ASP A 80 11.98 -2.41 16.37
C ASP A 80 10.49 -2.41 15.92
N ASP A 81 10.01 -1.27 15.42
CA ASP A 81 8.60 -1.10 15.10
C ASP A 81 8.11 -1.94 13.90
N MET A 82 9.03 -2.69 13.26
CA MET A 82 8.66 -3.57 12.14
C MET A 82 7.69 -4.68 12.56
N GLY A 83 7.81 -5.20 13.78
CA GLY A 83 6.88 -6.24 14.28
C GLY A 83 5.44 -5.75 14.30
N ALA A 84 5.18 -4.59 14.91
CA ALA A 84 3.85 -3.98 14.96
C ALA A 84 3.31 -3.63 13.56
N LEU A 85 4.19 -3.19 12.65
CA LEU A 85 3.80 -2.90 11.27
C LEU A 85 3.39 -4.18 10.51
N VAL A 86 4.09 -5.30 10.72
CA VAL A 86 3.73 -6.60 10.14
C VAL A 86 2.35 -7.06 10.61
N GLU A 87 2.05 -6.91 11.90
CA GLU A 87 0.71 -7.22 12.41
C GLU A 87 -0.40 -6.38 11.77
N LEU A 88 -0.13 -5.10 11.49
CA LEU A 88 -1.05 -4.25 10.73
C LEU A 88 -1.18 -4.72 9.28
N MET A 89 -0.09 -5.08 8.63
CA MET A 89 -0.12 -5.60 7.26
C MET A 89 -0.96 -6.88 7.18
N GLU A 90 -0.79 -7.79 8.11
CA GLU A 90 -1.54 -9.05 8.14
C GLU A 90 -3.05 -8.83 8.23
N LYS A 91 -3.49 -7.88 9.05
CA LYS A 91 -4.91 -7.55 9.30
C LYS A 91 -5.58 -6.81 8.14
N ASN A 92 -4.83 -6.31 7.16
CA ASN A 92 -5.37 -5.53 6.07
C ASN A 92 -5.30 -6.30 4.74
N ASP A 93 -6.37 -6.20 3.95
CA ASP A 93 -6.52 -6.92 2.68
C ASP A 93 -5.68 -6.28 1.59
N ILE A 94 -5.65 -4.94 1.58
CA ILE A 94 -5.03 -4.13 0.55
C ILE A 94 -4.00 -3.18 1.18
N TRP A 95 -2.84 -3.03 0.53
CA TRP A 95 -1.82 -2.07 0.96
C TRP A 95 -1.61 -0.98 -0.08
N VAL A 96 -1.69 0.27 0.35
CA VAL A 96 -1.37 1.44 -0.48
C VAL A 96 0.05 1.89 -0.15
N PHE A 97 0.97 1.65 -1.05
CA PHE A 97 2.36 2.01 -0.89
C PHE A 97 2.65 3.36 -1.57
N GLY A 98 3.02 4.34 -0.77
CA GLY A 98 3.47 5.64 -1.27
C GLY A 98 4.97 5.81 -1.10
N THR A 99 5.71 6.01 -2.21
CA THR A 99 7.14 6.30 -2.15
C THR A 99 7.55 7.34 -3.20
N PRO A 100 8.32 8.37 -2.84
CA PRO A 100 8.92 9.24 -3.85
C PRO A 100 10.06 8.51 -4.57
N ILE A 101 10.44 9.00 -5.76
CA ILE A 101 11.63 8.53 -6.46
C ILE A 101 12.86 9.32 -6.00
N PHE A 102 13.84 8.63 -5.47
CA PHE A 102 15.19 9.13 -5.20
C PHE A 102 16.19 8.29 -6.00
N TRP A 103 16.90 8.93 -6.96
CA TRP A 103 17.87 8.23 -7.81
C TRP A 103 17.29 6.96 -8.45
N TRP A 104 16.12 7.10 -9.11
CA TRP A 104 15.37 6.03 -9.80
C TRP A 104 14.83 4.90 -8.91
N GLY A 105 15.08 4.95 -7.60
CA GLY A 105 14.57 3.98 -6.61
C GLY A 105 13.55 4.58 -5.65
N PRO A 106 12.93 3.75 -4.81
CA PRO A 106 12.11 4.22 -3.70
C PRO A 106 12.98 4.95 -2.66
N SER A 107 12.37 5.66 -1.73
CA SER A 107 13.10 6.28 -0.62
C SER A 107 13.85 5.23 0.22
N ALA A 108 14.91 5.65 0.90
CA ALA A 108 15.70 4.77 1.76
C ALA A 108 14.85 4.14 2.88
N GLN A 109 13.95 4.92 3.48
CA GLN A 109 13.01 4.44 4.51
C GLN A 109 12.09 3.35 3.96
N PHE A 110 11.57 3.56 2.75
CA PHE A 110 10.70 2.58 2.11
C PHE A 110 11.49 1.32 1.73
N LYS A 111 12.71 1.48 1.20
CA LYS A 111 13.55 0.33 0.86
C LYS A 111 13.97 -0.47 2.10
N ALA A 112 14.31 0.22 3.20
CA ALA A 112 14.61 -0.45 4.47
C ALA A 112 13.42 -1.30 4.97
N PHE A 113 12.20 -0.78 4.86
CA PHE A 113 10.97 -1.51 5.17
C PHE A 113 10.81 -2.76 4.28
N VAL A 114 10.97 -2.62 2.96
CA VAL A 114 10.85 -3.74 2.01
C VAL A 114 11.94 -4.80 2.25
N ASP A 115 13.19 -4.39 2.52
CA ASP A 115 14.28 -5.35 2.80
C ASP A 115 14.04 -6.20 4.05
N ARG A 116 13.23 -5.71 4.99
CA ARG A 116 12.85 -6.46 6.18
C ARG A 116 11.82 -7.55 5.91
N TRP A 117 11.17 -7.55 4.73
CA TRP A 117 10.26 -8.62 4.31
C TRP A 117 10.95 -9.98 4.18
N TYR A 118 12.27 -9.98 4.01
CA TYR A 118 13.07 -11.21 4.02
C TYR A 118 12.89 -12.04 5.32
N GLY A 119 12.55 -11.39 6.41
CA GLY A 119 12.33 -12.02 7.72
C GLY A 119 10.86 -12.20 8.10
N ILE A 120 9.94 -12.01 7.18
CA ILE A 120 8.50 -12.15 7.40
C ILE A 120 8.02 -13.50 6.83
N ASP A 121 7.04 -14.11 7.48
CA ASP A 121 6.37 -15.29 6.93
C ASP A 121 5.70 -14.94 5.59
N GLN A 122 6.15 -15.58 4.52
CA GLN A 122 5.66 -15.27 3.18
C GLN A 122 4.15 -15.52 3.00
N ARG A 123 3.54 -16.31 3.88
CA ARG A 123 2.09 -16.55 3.82
C ARG A 123 1.25 -15.29 3.99
N ILE A 124 1.75 -14.28 4.70
CA ILE A 124 1.01 -13.02 4.86
C ILE A 124 0.84 -12.22 3.56
N PHE A 125 1.69 -12.48 2.57
CA PHE A 125 1.65 -11.77 1.28
C PHE A 125 0.67 -12.43 0.29
N GLN A 126 0.40 -13.72 0.47
CA GLN A 126 -0.43 -14.49 -0.47
C GLN A 126 -1.83 -13.91 -0.59
N GLY A 127 -2.23 -13.57 -1.83
CA GLY A 127 -3.54 -13.00 -2.12
C GLY A 127 -3.73 -11.55 -1.69
N LYS A 128 -2.70 -10.90 -1.11
CA LYS A 128 -2.78 -9.46 -0.81
C LYS A 128 -2.73 -8.64 -2.08
N GLN A 129 -3.40 -7.51 -2.04
CA GLN A 129 -3.47 -6.57 -3.15
C GLN A 129 -2.73 -5.28 -2.81
N ILE A 130 -2.11 -4.65 -3.81
CA ILE A 130 -1.41 -3.40 -3.60
C ILE A 130 -1.81 -2.30 -4.59
N ILE A 131 -1.74 -1.06 -4.14
CA ILE A 131 -1.76 0.15 -4.97
C ILE A 131 -0.44 0.89 -4.74
N LEU A 132 0.20 1.33 -5.82
CA LEU A 132 1.42 2.15 -5.73
C LEU A 132 1.10 3.60 -6.03
N THR A 133 1.59 4.53 -5.20
CA THR A 133 1.59 5.96 -5.49
C THR A 133 3.02 6.49 -5.51
N ILE A 134 3.44 7.04 -6.66
CA ILE A 134 4.84 7.36 -6.92
C ILE A 134 4.99 8.81 -7.40
N PRO A 135 5.03 9.79 -6.49
CA PRO A 135 5.36 11.17 -6.86
C PRO A 135 6.86 11.32 -7.12
N MET A 136 7.23 12.12 -8.13
CA MET A 136 8.62 12.41 -8.47
C MET A 136 8.79 13.79 -9.09
N GLY A 137 9.97 14.40 -8.89
CA GLY A 137 10.30 15.71 -9.46
C GLY A 137 10.55 15.67 -10.98
N GLY A 138 11.00 14.55 -11.51
CA GLY A 138 11.19 14.36 -12.96
C GLY A 138 9.85 14.45 -13.71
N ARG A 139 9.87 15.01 -14.92
CA ARG A 139 8.66 15.21 -15.74
C ARG A 139 8.26 14.00 -16.57
N ASP A 140 9.18 13.07 -16.77
CA ASP A 140 8.95 11.85 -17.53
C ASP A 140 8.59 10.69 -16.58
N ALA A 141 7.37 10.14 -16.74
CA ALA A 141 6.87 9.00 -15.99
C ALA A 141 7.80 7.77 -16.08
N HIS A 142 8.58 7.65 -17.14
CA HIS A 142 9.55 6.57 -17.34
C HIS A 142 10.59 6.48 -16.23
N TYR A 143 10.88 7.57 -15.50
CA TYR A 143 11.81 7.51 -14.37
C TYR A 143 11.32 6.64 -13.20
N ALA A 144 10.02 6.33 -13.12
CA ALA A 144 9.47 5.40 -12.13
C ALA A 144 9.66 3.92 -12.50
N ARG A 145 10.09 3.59 -13.73
CA ARG A 145 10.11 2.22 -14.27
C ARG A 145 10.81 1.19 -13.38
N HIS A 146 11.91 1.57 -12.73
CA HIS A 146 12.66 0.65 -11.87
C HIS A 146 11.91 0.34 -10.58
N THR A 147 11.31 1.35 -9.96
CA THR A 147 10.48 1.16 -8.76
C THR A 147 9.22 0.35 -9.09
N VAL A 148 8.54 0.66 -10.19
CA VAL A 148 7.37 -0.10 -10.67
C VAL A 148 7.76 -1.54 -11.01
N GLY A 149 8.87 -1.74 -11.73
CA GLY A 149 9.38 -3.07 -12.07
C GLY A 149 9.71 -3.89 -10.82
N MET A 150 10.42 -3.30 -9.86
CA MET A 150 10.71 -3.93 -8.58
C MET A 150 9.44 -4.45 -7.89
N PHE A 151 8.38 -3.64 -7.82
CA PHE A 151 7.14 -4.08 -7.19
C PHE A 151 6.39 -5.14 -7.99
N LYS A 152 6.40 -5.07 -9.34
CA LYS A 152 5.82 -6.12 -10.17
C LYS A 152 6.51 -7.46 -9.93
N ASP A 153 7.84 -7.48 -9.86
CA ASP A 153 8.60 -8.69 -9.59
C ASP A 153 8.34 -9.22 -8.18
N ILE A 154 8.29 -8.33 -7.17
CA ILE A 154 7.95 -8.70 -5.79
C ILE A 154 6.54 -9.28 -5.70
N CYS A 155 5.54 -8.65 -6.34
CA CYS A 155 4.17 -9.16 -6.35
C CYS A 155 4.10 -10.55 -6.96
N ASN A 156 4.73 -10.76 -8.12
CA ASN A 156 4.78 -12.07 -8.77
C ASN A 156 5.45 -13.12 -7.88
N TYR A 157 6.55 -12.75 -7.21
CA TYR A 157 7.30 -13.67 -6.34
C TYR A 157 6.53 -14.04 -5.07
N LEU A 158 5.83 -13.08 -4.46
CA LEU A 158 5.12 -13.27 -3.19
C LEU A 158 3.63 -13.62 -3.34
N GLY A 159 3.12 -13.75 -4.57
CA GLY A 159 1.70 -14.08 -4.82
C GLY A 159 0.73 -12.94 -4.47
N MET A 160 1.19 -11.69 -4.64
CA MET A 160 0.37 -10.49 -4.49
C MET A 160 -0.14 -10.00 -5.85
N GLU A 161 -1.17 -9.17 -5.83
CA GLU A 161 -1.69 -8.49 -7.01
C GLU A 161 -1.44 -6.98 -6.94
N CYS A 162 -0.92 -6.39 -8.02
CA CYS A 162 -0.80 -4.94 -8.15
C CYS A 162 -2.02 -4.39 -8.89
N LEU A 163 -2.99 -3.83 -8.15
CA LEU A 163 -4.24 -3.33 -8.72
C LEU A 163 -4.04 -2.08 -9.57
N GLU A 164 -3.24 -1.12 -9.06
CA GLU A 164 -3.08 0.17 -9.72
C GLU A 164 -1.72 0.81 -9.40
N VAL A 165 -1.21 1.59 -10.36
CA VAL A 165 0.04 2.36 -10.20
C VAL A 165 -0.21 3.81 -10.59
N VAL A 166 -0.29 4.68 -9.59
CA VAL A 166 -0.44 6.12 -9.77
C VAL A 166 0.93 6.80 -9.79
N VAL A 167 1.47 7.02 -10.98
CA VAL A 167 2.73 7.77 -11.17
C VAL A 167 2.41 9.25 -11.30
N ALA A 168 3.08 10.09 -10.50
CA ALA A 168 2.89 11.54 -10.48
C ALA A 168 4.21 12.27 -10.82
N PRO A 169 4.48 12.54 -12.11
CA PRO A 169 5.67 13.27 -12.54
C PRO A 169 5.52 14.78 -12.29
N GLY A 170 6.65 15.48 -12.23
CA GLY A 170 6.71 16.95 -12.12
C GLY A 170 6.36 17.49 -10.73
N MET A 171 6.37 16.67 -9.68
CA MET A 171 6.08 17.07 -8.29
C MET A 171 7.29 17.75 -7.65
N THR A 172 7.67 18.93 -8.15
CA THR A 172 8.87 19.66 -7.70
C THR A 172 8.65 20.46 -6.42
N GLY A 173 7.45 20.97 -6.16
CA GLY A 173 7.06 21.65 -4.94
C GLY A 173 6.61 20.66 -3.85
N LEU A 174 6.69 21.06 -2.58
CA LEU A 174 6.28 20.24 -1.44
C LEU A 174 4.82 19.80 -1.51
N ARG A 175 3.96 20.64 -2.10
CA ARG A 175 2.51 20.47 -2.17
C ARG A 175 1.97 20.41 -3.60
N SER A 176 2.80 20.10 -4.59
CA SER A 176 2.38 20.07 -6.00
C SER A 176 1.23 19.08 -6.26
N ALA A 177 1.15 17.98 -5.51
CA ALA A 177 0.05 17.04 -5.64
C ALA A 177 -1.27 17.65 -5.16
N GLN A 178 -1.27 18.47 -4.10
CA GLN A 178 -2.48 19.11 -3.56
C GLN A 178 -3.13 20.09 -4.56
N GLU A 179 -2.33 20.66 -5.45
CA GLU A 179 -2.77 21.60 -6.49
C GLU A 179 -3.20 20.89 -7.78
N ASN A 180 -2.98 19.58 -7.90
CA ASN A 180 -3.29 18.79 -9.08
C ASN A 180 -4.58 17.97 -8.90
N PHE A 181 -5.73 18.62 -9.08
CA PHE A 181 -7.05 18.01 -8.91
C PHE A 181 -7.28 16.76 -9.76
N ARG A 182 -6.72 16.71 -10.98
CA ARG A 182 -6.84 15.53 -11.84
C ARG A 182 -6.10 14.34 -11.24
N LEU A 183 -4.89 14.56 -10.75
CA LEU A 183 -4.08 13.53 -10.11
C LEU A 183 -4.73 13.02 -8.82
N LEU A 184 -5.25 13.93 -7.98
CA LEU A 184 -5.96 13.55 -6.75
C LEU A 184 -7.20 12.72 -7.06
N ARG A 185 -7.92 13.08 -8.11
CA ARG A 185 -9.07 12.29 -8.57
C ARG A 185 -8.66 10.90 -9.02
N THR A 186 -7.62 10.77 -9.84
CA THR A 186 -7.08 9.45 -10.25
C THR A 186 -6.71 8.59 -9.03
N ALA A 187 -6.03 9.16 -8.03
CA ALA A 187 -5.67 8.45 -6.81
C ALA A 187 -6.92 8.03 -6.02
N LYS A 188 -7.92 8.91 -5.93
CA LYS A 188 -9.18 8.64 -5.25
C LYS A 188 -9.99 7.54 -5.95
N ASP A 189 -10.07 7.59 -7.28
CA ASP A 189 -10.75 6.58 -8.09
C ASP A 189 -10.09 5.19 -7.94
N ALA A 190 -8.74 5.14 -7.83
CA ALA A 190 -8.02 3.89 -7.54
C ALA A 190 -8.43 3.29 -6.19
N GLY A 191 -8.60 4.12 -5.16
CA GLY A 191 -9.09 3.68 -3.85
C GLY A 191 -10.54 3.19 -3.88
N ALA A 192 -11.40 3.91 -4.59
CA ALA A 192 -12.80 3.52 -4.77
C ALA A 192 -12.93 2.18 -5.50
N THR A 193 -12.13 1.97 -6.55
CA THR A 193 -12.09 0.70 -7.29
C THR A 193 -11.63 -0.44 -6.39
N ALA A 194 -10.58 -0.22 -5.59
CA ALA A 194 -10.04 -1.24 -4.69
C ALA A 194 -11.04 -1.65 -3.60
N ALA A 195 -11.82 -0.72 -3.06
CA ALA A 195 -12.84 -1.03 -2.05
C ALA A 195 -13.95 -1.95 -2.59
N ASN A 196 -14.21 -1.90 -3.91
CA ASN A 196 -15.22 -2.69 -4.59
C ASN A 196 -14.66 -3.91 -5.35
N HIS A 197 -13.34 -4.13 -5.28
CA HIS A 197 -12.68 -5.26 -5.95
C HIS A 197 -13.00 -6.57 -5.20
N GLU A 198 -13.42 -7.60 -5.93
CA GLU A 198 -13.76 -8.92 -5.38
C GLU A 198 -12.54 -9.72 -4.93
#